data_6469cfcf02bb0565aa595c617e2f5e81
#
_entry.id   6469cfcf02bb0565aa595c617e2f5e81
#
_cell.length_a   1.000
_cell.length_b   1.000
_cell.length_c   1.000
_cell.angle_alpha   90.00
_cell.angle_beta   90.00
_cell.angle_gamma   90.00
#
_symmetry.space_group_name_H-M   'P 1'
#
loop_
_entity.id
_entity.type
_entity.pdbx_description
1 polymer ?
#
loop_
_entity_poly.entity_id
_entity_poly.type
_entity_poly.pdbx_seq_one_letter_code
_entity_poly.pdbx_strand_id
1 'polypeptide(L)'
;LFNQHGVQEVSMNRIAKDLNIGMGTLYRHFKDKSALCATIIAHDFTDIINEMYEVKNKNSDKQLIFSDSLDIFLTFKSNNSELLHCIEDTTDKNDFYNSDIYLQLFKFYYEVLGNNTSTPWTTFKVDMLLKSLSTNSFELQKEKRGLSNESIRDYLIKLYITDEVATNG
;
A
#
# COMPACT_ATOMS: atom_id res chain seq x y z
N LEU A 1 1.96 5.09 -22.36
CA LEU A 1 1.28 3.82 -22.64
C LEU A 1 0.21 3.51 -21.60
N PHE A 2 0.56 3.30 -20.35
CA PHE A 2 -0.41 2.99 -19.30
C PHE A 2 -1.48 4.06 -19.14
N ASN A 3 -1.13 5.34 -19.14
CA ASN A 3 -2.09 6.44 -19.04
C ASN A 3 -3.04 6.56 -20.25
N GLN A 4 -2.71 5.95 -21.38
CA GLN A 4 -3.54 6.02 -22.59
C GLN A 4 -4.44 4.80 -22.79
N HIS A 5 -4.04 3.64 -22.27
CA HIS A 5 -4.68 2.37 -22.57
C HIS A 5 -5.07 1.56 -21.33
N GLY A 6 -4.71 2.04 -20.14
CA GLY A 6 -4.82 1.27 -18.90
C GLY A 6 -3.73 0.21 -18.74
N VAL A 7 -3.40 -0.11 -17.50
CA VAL A 7 -2.34 -1.08 -17.19
C VAL A 7 -2.73 -2.48 -17.66
N GLN A 8 -3.99 -2.86 -17.53
CA GLN A 8 -4.47 -4.21 -17.86
C GLN A 8 -4.33 -4.54 -19.35
N GLU A 9 -4.63 -3.56 -20.22
CA GLU A 9 -4.63 -3.72 -21.69
C GLU A 9 -3.23 -3.69 -22.32
N VAL A 10 -2.20 -3.34 -21.56
CA VAL A 10 -0.83 -3.22 -22.08
C VAL A 10 -0.02 -4.47 -21.75
N SER A 11 0.36 -5.23 -22.79
CA SER A 11 1.25 -6.40 -22.65
C SER A 11 2.73 -6.03 -22.71
N MET A 12 3.60 -6.90 -22.18
CA MET A 12 5.06 -6.76 -22.30
C MET A 12 5.52 -6.68 -23.76
N ASN A 13 4.87 -7.44 -24.67
CA ASN A 13 5.14 -7.35 -26.11
C ASN A 13 4.85 -5.97 -26.70
N ARG A 14 3.75 -5.36 -26.28
CA ARG A 14 3.38 -4.00 -26.73
C ARG A 14 4.37 -2.98 -26.20
N ILE A 15 4.78 -3.10 -24.93
CA ILE A 15 5.79 -2.21 -24.33
C ILE A 15 7.11 -2.28 -25.13
N ALA A 16 7.61 -3.49 -25.40
CA ALA A 16 8.85 -3.67 -26.15
C ALA A 16 8.75 -3.04 -27.55
N LYS A 17 7.62 -3.25 -28.24
CA LYS A 17 7.36 -2.68 -29.56
C LYS A 17 7.34 -1.14 -29.54
N ASP A 18 6.64 -0.54 -28.59
CA ASP A 18 6.51 0.91 -28.50
C ASP A 18 7.83 1.61 -28.09
N LEU A 19 8.65 0.92 -27.29
CA LEU A 19 10.00 1.37 -26.93
C LEU A 19 11.05 1.05 -28.01
N ASN A 20 10.66 0.34 -29.06
CA ASN A 20 11.55 -0.13 -30.14
C ASN A 20 12.76 -0.91 -29.59
N ILE A 21 12.52 -1.81 -28.60
CA ILE A 21 13.53 -2.70 -28.02
C ILE A 21 13.14 -4.16 -28.22
N GLY A 22 14.14 -5.04 -28.24
CA GLY A 22 13.88 -6.48 -28.29
C GLY A 22 13.22 -6.99 -26.98
N MET A 23 12.34 -8.00 -27.11
CA MET A 23 11.71 -8.67 -25.95
C MET A 23 12.76 -9.19 -24.96
N GLY A 24 13.85 -9.78 -25.45
CA GLY A 24 14.94 -10.26 -24.59
C GLY A 24 15.62 -9.14 -23.79
N THR A 25 15.66 -7.93 -24.33
CA THR A 25 16.16 -6.75 -23.62
C THR A 25 15.20 -6.34 -22.51
N LEU A 26 13.88 -6.31 -22.77
CA LEU A 26 12.89 -5.96 -21.77
C LEU A 26 12.87 -6.98 -20.63
N TYR A 27 12.84 -8.29 -20.91
CA TYR A 27 12.82 -9.34 -19.90
C TYR A 27 14.14 -9.47 -19.11
N ARG A 28 15.24 -8.96 -19.63
CA ARG A 28 16.50 -8.85 -18.87
C ARG A 28 16.43 -7.81 -17.76
N HIS A 29 15.63 -6.75 -17.95
CA HIS A 29 15.44 -5.69 -16.95
C HIS A 29 14.25 -5.95 -16.02
N PHE A 30 13.18 -6.55 -16.53
CA PHE A 30 11.95 -6.80 -15.78
C PHE A 30 11.51 -8.24 -15.98
N LYS A 31 11.52 -9.02 -14.90
CA LYS A 31 11.09 -10.43 -14.89
C LYS A 31 9.71 -10.62 -15.50
N ASP A 32 8.80 -9.70 -15.17
CA ASP A 32 7.40 -9.69 -15.59
C ASP A 32 6.82 -8.27 -15.55
N LYS A 33 5.54 -8.14 -15.86
CA LYS A 33 4.80 -6.88 -15.85
C LYS A 33 4.67 -6.30 -14.44
N SER A 34 4.56 -7.15 -13.42
CA SER A 34 4.49 -6.74 -12.02
C SER A 34 5.77 -6.01 -11.58
N ALA A 35 6.94 -6.56 -11.91
CA ALA A 35 8.22 -5.92 -11.62
C ALA A 35 8.35 -4.55 -12.32
N LEU A 36 7.83 -4.42 -13.53
CA LEU A 36 7.77 -3.14 -14.24
C LEU A 36 6.82 -2.15 -13.53
N CYS A 37 5.61 -2.59 -13.16
CA CYS A 37 4.65 -1.77 -12.44
C CYS A 37 5.21 -1.31 -11.09
N ALA A 38 5.88 -2.19 -10.33
CA ALA A 38 6.54 -1.87 -9.07
C ALA A 38 7.63 -0.80 -9.25
N THR A 39 8.42 -0.89 -10.32
CA THR A 39 9.45 0.10 -10.63
C THR A 39 8.85 1.47 -10.94
N ILE A 40 7.72 1.52 -11.63
CA ILE A 40 7.05 2.78 -11.98
C ILE A 40 6.57 3.52 -10.73
N ILE A 41 6.00 2.82 -9.75
CA ILE A 41 5.47 3.46 -8.53
C ILE A 41 6.49 3.61 -7.40
N ALA A 42 7.70 3.04 -7.54
CA ALA A 42 8.68 2.99 -6.44
C ALA A 42 9.08 4.39 -5.92
N HIS A 43 9.21 5.36 -6.82
CA HIS A 43 9.53 6.73 -6.43
C HIS A 43 8.40 7.36 -5.62
N ASP A 44 7.17 7.34 -6.16
CA ASP A 44 5.99 7.92 -5.51
C ASP A 44 5.73 7.22 -4.16
N PHE A 45 5.98 5.90 -4.08
CA PHE A 45 5.85 5.16 -2.83
C PHE A 45 6.90 5.59 -1.80
N THR A 46 8.14 5.83 -2.22
CA THR A 46 9.19 6.34 -1.34
C THR A 46 8.82 7.72 -0.79
N ASP A 47 8.27 8.58 -1.63
CA ASP A 47 7.86 9.92 -1.23
C ASP A 47 6.74 9.88 -0.18
N ILE A 48 5.72 9.05 -0.36
CA ILE A 48 4.65 8.94 0.64
C ILE A 48 5.13 8.33 1.97
N ILE A 49 6.02 7.35 1.94
CA ILE A 49 6.61 6.79 3.17
C ILE A 49 7.39 7.86 3.93
N ASN A 50 8.17 8.68 3.24
CA ASN A 50 8.88 9.80 3.86
C ASN A 50 7.90 10.81 4.48
N GLU A 51 6.82 11.17 3.77
CA GLU A 51 5.77 12.05 4.27
C GLU A 51 5.10 11.48 5.52
N MET A 52 4.77 10.19 5.54
CA MET A 52 4.22 9.50 6.72
C MET A 52 5.17 9.57 7.92
N TYR A 53 6.47 9.37 7.72
CA TYR A 53 7.47 9.53 8.79
C TYR A 53 7.63 10.98 9.23
N GLU A 54 7.49 11.96 8.34
CA GLU A 54 7.47 13.38 8.74
C GLU A 54 6.29 13.71 9.65
N VAL A 55 5.08 13.21 9.33
CA VAL A 55 3.90 13.32 10.20
C VAL A 55 4.20 12.74 11.59
N LYS A 56 4.75 11.53 11.64
CA LYS A 56 5.12 10.86 12.89
C LYS A 56 6.15 11.65 13.70
N ASN A 57 7.14 12.21 13.04
CA ASN A 57 8.21 12.95 13.72
C ASN A 57 7.78 14.32 14.25
N LYS A 58 6.76 14.93 13.64
CA LYS A 58 6.21 16.24 14.04
C LYS A 58 5.12 16.15 15.12
N ASN A 59 4.57 14.97 15.35
CA ASN A 59 3.43 14.76 16.24
C ASN A 59 3.74 13.69 17.31
N SER A 60 3.09 13.83 18.46
CA SER A 60 3.11 12.82 19.53
C SER A 60 1.75 12.13 19.74
N ASP A 61 0.70 12.67 19.14
CA ASP A 61 -0.64 12.09 19.19
C ASP A 61 -0.75 10.90 18.21
N LYS A 62 -0.89 9.71 18.77
CA LYS A 62 -0.99 8.46 18.05
C LYS A 62 -2.18 8.43 17.08
N GLN A 63 -3.33 8.97 17.49
CA GLN A 63 -4.52 9.02 16.64
C GLN A 63 -4.30 9.94 15.45
N LEU A 64 -3.70 11.10 15.66
CA LEU A 64 -3.37 12.05 14.60
C LEU A 64 -2.37 11.43 13.61
N ILE A 65 -1.28 10.81 14.11
CA ILE A 65 -0.29 10.15 13.28
C ILE A 65 -0.94 9.05 12.43
N PHE A 66 -1.79 8.22 13.05
CA PHE A 66 -2.48 7.13 12.36
C PHE A 66 -3.46 7.66 11.31
N SER A 67 -4.26 8.69 11.65
CA SER A 67 -5.20 9.33 10.74
C SER A 67 -4.51 9.91 9.50
N ASP A 68 -3.52 10.77 9.72
CA ASP A 68 -2.85 11.49 8.64
C ASP A 68 -2.05 10.53 7.75
N SER A 69 -1.40 9.54 8.32
CA SER A 69 -0.68 8.51 7.54
C SER A 69 -1.63 7.65 6.70
N LEU A 70 -2.83 7.36 7.21
CA LEU A 70 -3.86 6.69 6.41
C LEU A 70 -4.33 7.55 5.24
N ASP A 71 -4.58 8.85 5.44
CA ASP A 71 -4.99 9.75 4.37
C ASP A 71 -3.94 9.81 3.24
N ILE A 72 -2.66 9.91 3.59
CA ILE A 72 -1.55 9.85 2.63
C ILE A 72 -1.59 8.54 1.84
N PHE A 73 -1.67 7.41 2.54
CA PHE A 73 -1.63 6.10 1.90
C PHE A 73 -2.90 5.79 1.07
N LEU A 74 -4.10 6.15 1.55
CA LEU A 74 -5.35 5.94 0.83
C LEU A 74 -5.42 6.81 -0.45
N THR A 75 -4.87 8.02 -0.40
CA THR A 75 -4.73 8.89 -1.58
C THR A 75 -3.79 8.28 -2.61
N PHE A 76 -2.62 7.79 -2.16
CA PHE A 76 -1.68 7.08 -3.03
C PHE A 76 -2.34 5.86 -3.70
N LYS A 77 -3.09 5.04 -2.94
CA LYS A 77 -3.82 3.89 -3.49
C LYS A 77 -4.84 4.30 -4.55
N SER A 78 -5.61 5.36 -4.29
CA SER A 78 -6.60 5.86 -5.24
C SER A 78 -5.96 6.33 -6.55
N ASN A 79 -4.79 6.95 -6.47
CA ASN A 79 -4.09 7.47 -7.63
C ASN A 79 -3.34 6.40 -8.44
N ASN A 80 -3.03 5.25 -7.83
CA ASN A 80 -2.21 4.19 -8.42
C ASN A 80 -2.91 2.82 -8.45
N SER A 81 -4.25 2.78 -8.43
CA SER A 81 -5.00 1.53 -8.28
C SER A 81 -4.66 0.47 -9.34
N GLU A 82 -4.56 0.84 -10.62
CA GLU A 82 -4.24 -0.08 -11.71
C GLU A 82 -2.82 -0.67 -11.62
N LEU A 83 -1.82 0.14 -11.22
CA LEU A 83 -0.45 -0.33 -11.02
C LEU A 83 -0.35 -1.26 -9.81
N LEU A 84 -1.05 -0.93 -8.72
CA LEU A 84 -1.12 -1.76 -7.51
C LEU A 84 -1.81 -3.10 -7.79
N HIS A 85 -2.90 -3.11 -8.57
CA HIS A 85 -3.51 -4.35 -9.05
C HIS A 85 -2.54 -5.23 -9.82
N CYS A 86 -1.82 -4.63 -10.78
CA CYS A 86 -0.83 -5.35 -11.56
C CYS A 86 0.24 -6.02 -10.67
N ILE A 87 0.65 -5.34 -9.59
CA ILE A 87 1.64 -5.87 -8.65
C ILE A 87 1.02 -6.99 -7.79
N GLU A 88 -0.16 -6.80 -7.24
CA GLU A 88 -0.80 -7.76 -6.32
C GLU A 88 -1.29 -9.03 -7.04
N ASP A 89 -1.83 -8.91 -8.27
CA ASP A 89 -2.40 -10.04 -9.02
C ASP A 89 -1.36 -11.02 -9.55
N THR A 90 -0.15 -10.55 -9.82
CA THR A 90 0.92 -11.35 -10.45
C THR A 90 1.98 -11.82 -9.45
N THR A 91 1.99 -11.26 -8.25
CA THR A 91 2.94 -11.63 -7.20
C THR A 91 2.44 -12.87 -6.46
N ASP A 92 3.26 -13.92 -6.34
CA ASP A 92 2.97 -15.04 -5.47
C ASP A 92 2.70 -14.50 -4.05
N LYS A 93 1.69 -15.06 -3.37
CA LYS A 93 1.27 -14.59 -2.03
C LYS A 93 2.44 -14.50 -1.03
N ASN A 94 3.42 -15.38 -1.16
CA ASN A 94 4.62 -15.35 -0.32
C ASN A 94 5.58 -14.19 -0.69
N ASP A 95 5.64 -13.82 -1.96
CA ASP A 95 6.50 -12.72 -2.43
C ASP A 95 5.92 -11.34 -2.03
N PHE A 96 4.59 -11.22 -1.93
CA PHE A 96 3.95 -9.98 -1.50
C PHE A 96 4.39 -9.57 -0.08
N TYR A 97 4.38 -10.50 0.88
CA TYR A 97 4.80 -10.24 2.27
C TYR A 97 6.30 -9.93 2.41
N ASN A 98 7.09 -10.26 1.40
CA ASN A 98 8.51 -9.93 1.32
C ASN A 98 8.79 -8.70 0.45
N SER A 99 7.76 -8.08 -0.13
CA SER A 99 7.93 -6.90 -0.97
C SER A 99 8.36 -5.68 -0.14
N ASP A 100 9.17 -4.81 -0.74
CA ASP A 100 9.61 -3.57 -0.10
C ASP A 100 8.43 -2.70 0.34
N ILE A 101 7.33 -2.67 -0.44
CA ILE A 101 6.11 -1.94 -0.13
C ILE A 101 5.51 -2.47 1.19
N TYR A 102 5.31 -3.79 1.29
CA TYR A 102 4.74 -4.39 2.50
C TYR A 102 5.63 -4.17 3.72
N LEU A 103 6.94 -4.42 3.59
CA LEU A 103 7.89 -4.32 4.71
C LEU A 103 8.01 -2.89 5.24
N GLN A 104 8.00 -1.87 4.38
CA GLN A 104 8.07 -0.47 4.81
C GLN A 104 6.78 -0.03 5.51
N LEU A 105 5.60 -0.39 4.97
CA LEU A 105 4.32 -0.12 5.61
C LEU A 105 4.19 -0.87 6.94
N PHE A 106 4.59 -2.14 6.97
CA PHE A 106 4.59 -2.93 8.20
C PHE A 106 5.43 -2.26 9.29
N LYS A 107 6.67 -1.89 8.97
CA LYS A 107 7.55 -1.20 9.90
C LYS A 107 6.93 0.09 10.43
N PHE A 108 6.40 0.93 9.54
CA PHE A 108 5.77 2.19 9.95
C PHE A 108 4.60 1.98 10.92
N TYR A 109 3.61 1.16 10.53
CA TYR A 109 2.44 0.92 11.38
C TYR A 109 2.76 0.11 12.63
N TYR A 110 3.78 -0.72 12.60
CA TYR A 110 4.27 -1.40 13.79
C TYR A 110 4.83 -0.41 14.83
N GLU A 111 5.57 0.59 14.39
CA GLU A 111 6.06 1.67 15.26
C GLU A 111 4.91 2.55 15.79
N VAL A 112 3.89 2.82 14.98
CA VAL A 112 2.73 3.63 15.39
C VAL A 112 1.82 2.88 16.37
N LEU A 113 1.52 1.60 16.12
CA LEU A 113 0.55 0.82 16.90
C LEU A 113 1.17 0.08 18.10
N GLY A 114 2.49 -0.06 18.15
CA GLY A 114 3.18 -0.97 19.07
C GLY A 114 3.51 -0.39 20.46
N ASN A 115 3.29 0.88 20.75
CA ASN A 115 3.58 1.51 22.07
C ASN A 115 4.95 1.13 22.67
N ASN A 116 6.00 1.04 21.85
CA ASN A 116 7.35 0.59 22.22
C ASN A 116 7.45 -0.84 22.77
N THR A 117 6.39 -1.66 22.69
CA THR A 117 6.40 -3.06 23.08
C THR A 117 6.17 -3.96 21.88
N SER A 118 7.16 -4.80 21.58
CA SER A 118 7.03 -5.82 20.55
C SER A 118 6.23 -7.00 21.09
N THR A 119 5.01 -7.17 20.63
CA THR A 119 4.17 -8.31 21.01
C THR A 119 3.62 -9.04 19.79
N PRO A 120 3.31 -10.34 19.89
CA PRO A 120 2.59 -11.05 18.83
C PRO A 120 1.25 -10.39 18.48
N TRP A 121 0.61 -9.73 19.44
CA TRP A 121 -0.61 -8.96 19.23
C TRP A 121 -0.39 -7.75 18.31
N THR A 122 0.69 -7.00 18.51
CA THR A 122 1.03 -5.87 17.63
C THR A 122 1.28 -6.32 16.19
N THR A 123 2.04 -7.42 16.03
CA THR A 123 2.27 -8.02 14.71
C THR A 123 0.95 -8.38 14.03
N PHE A 124 0.08 -9.09 14.74
CA PHE A 124 -1.24 -9.48 14.23
C PHE A 124 -2.10 -8.26 13.85
N LYS A 125 -2.13 -7.22 14.70
CA LYS A 125 -2.87 -5.97 14.41
C LYS A 125 -2.39 -5.34 13.10
N VAL A 126 -1.08 -5.23 12.90
CA VAL A 126 -0.50 -4.63 11.69
C VAL A 126 -0.76 -5.49 10.45
N ASP A 127 -0.61 -6.81 10.55
CA ASP A 127 -0.92 -7.72 9.46
C ASP A 127 -2.39 -7.60 9.03
N MET A 128 -3.32 -7.53 9.98
CA MET A 128 -4.74 -7.36 9.69
C MET A 128 -5.06 -5.98 9.10
N LEU A 129 -4.41 -4.92 9.58
CA LEU A 129 -4.51 -3.59 8.98
C LEU A 129 -4.07 -3.60 7.52
N LEU A 130 -2.87 -4.10 7.23
CA LEU A 130 -2.33 -4.13 5.87
C LEU A 130 -3.16 -5.06 4.96
N LYS A 131 -3.70 -6.16 5.50
CA LYS A 131 -4.63 -7.02 4.77
C LYS A 131 -5.91 -6.29 4.39
N SER A 132 -6.49 -5.51 5.31
CA SER A 132 -7.68 -4.70 5.02
C SER A 132 -7.42 -3.59 3.99
N LEU A 133 -6.17 -3.16 3.87
CA LEU A 133 -5.71 -2.15 2.92
C LEU A 133 -5.17 -2.74 1.61
N SER A 134 -5.23 -4.06 1.39
CA SER A 134 -4.91 -4.65 0.08
C SER A 134 -5.78 -4.03 -1.03
N THR A 135 -5.31 -4.02 -2.27
CA THR A 135 -6.00 -3.33 -3.37
C THR A 135 -7.41 -3.88 -3.56
N ASN A 136 -7.57 -5.20 -3.59
CA ASN A 136 -8.89 -5.83 -3.68
C ASN A 136 -9.84 -5.46 -2.52
N SER A 137 -9.35 -5.42 -1.27
CA SER A 137 -10.17 -5.04 -0.12
C SER A 137 -10.55 -3.57 -0.16
N PHE A 138 -9.60 -2.69 -0.52
CA PHE A 138 -9.83 -1.27 -0.65
C PHE A 138 -10.88 -0.94 -1.72
N GLU A 139 -10.74 -1.52 -2.90
CA GLU A 139 -11.70 -1.33 -4.00
C GLU A 139 -13.07 -1.89 -3.69
N LEU A 140 -13.15 -3.05 -3.01
CA LEU A 140 -14.44 -3.56 -2.53
C LEU A 140 -15.18 -2.51 -1.69
N GLN A 141 -14.47 -1.84 -0.77
CA GLN A 141 -15.07 -0.82 0.08
C GLN A 141 -15.48 0.42 -0.72
N LYS A 142 -14.66 0.86 -1.67
CA LYS A 142 -14.96 2.04 -2.49
C LYS A 142 -16.04 1.77 -3.51
N GLU A 143 -15.89 0.75 -4.33
CA GLU A 143 -16.72 0.54 -5.51
C GLU A 143 -18.03 -0.20 -5.20
N LYS A 144 -17.98 -1.20 -4.31
CA LYS A 144 -19.16 -2.02 -3.99
C LYS A 144 -19.91 -1.54 -2.75
N ARG A 145 -19.21 -0.92 -1.79
CA ARG A 145 -19.80 -0.40 -0.54
C ARG A 145 -20.01 1.11 -0.56
N GLY A 146 -19.44 1.82 -1.54
CA GLY A 146 -19.61 3.28 -1.73
C GLY A 146 -18.92 4.13 -0.66
N LEU A 147 -17.89 3.59 0.03
CA LEU A 147 -17.18 4.32 1.07
C LEU A 147 -16.18 5.31 0.46
N SER A 148 -16.11 6.51 1.03
CA SER A 148 -15.04 7.47 0.73
C SER A 148 -13.74 7.10 1.46
N ASN A 149 -12.61 7.71 1.07
CA ASN A 149 -11.34 7.55 1.79
C ASN A 149 -11.48 7.96 3.26
N GLU A 150 -12.19 9.07 3.52
CA GLU A 150 -12.44 9.57 4.88
C GLU A 150 -13.24 8.55 5.71
N SER A 151 -14.28 7.93 5.13
CA SER A 151 -15.06 6.90 5.83
C SER A 151 -14.23 5.68 6.14
N ILE A 152 -13.39 5.22 5.20
CA ILE A 152 -12.48 4.09 5.42
C ILE A 152 -11.48 4.42 6.54
N ARG A 153 -10.84 5.59 6.48
CA ARG A 153 -9.94 6.08 7.54
C ARG A 153 -10.62 6.09 8.90
N ASP A 154 -11.80 6.70 9.01
CA ASP A 154 -12.52 6.86 10.27
C ASP A 154 -12.93 5.50 10.88
N TYR A 155 -13.30 4.53 10.04
CA TYR A 155 -13.58 3.18 10.50
C TYR A 155 -12.32 2.44 10.97
N LEU A 156 -11.18 2.62 10.29
CA LEU A 156 -9.91 2.06 10.73
C LEU A 156 -9.42 2.69 12.04
N ILE A 157 -9.63 4.01 12.24
CA ILE A 157 -9.33 4.65 13.53
C ILE A 157 -10.16 3.99 14.66
N LYS A 158 -11.46 3.77 14.43
CA LYS A 158 -12.32 3.09 15.42
C LYS A 158 -11.83 1.68 15.74
N LEU A 159 -11.35 0.93 14.74
CA LEU A 159 -10.88 -0.45 14.93
C LEU A 159 -9.52 -0.55 15.63
N TYR A 160 -8.62 0.41 15.38
CA TYR A 160 -7.22 0.25 15.77
C TYR A 160 -6.74 1.18 16.89
N ILE A 161 -7.44 2.29 17.13
CA ILE A 161 -7.03 3.33 18.10
C ILE A 161 -7.94 3.40 19.33
N THR A 162 -9.25 3.16 19.21
CA THR A 162 -10.20 3.35 20.31
C THR A 162 -10.22 2.23 21.35
N ASP A 163 -9.63 1.06 21.08
CA ASP A 163 -9.66 -0.10 22.00
C ASP A 163 -8.64 -0.04 23.15
N GLU A 164 -7.81 0.98 23.27
CA GLU A 164 -6.80 1.06 24.35
C GLU A 164 -7.36 1.62 25.67
N VAL A 165 -8.61 2.06 25.73
CA VAL A 165 -9.23 2.63 26.94
C VAL A 165 -9.91 1.55 27.84
N ALA A 166 -10.09 0.31 27.34
CA ALA A 166 -10.92 -0.71 28.01
C ALA A 166 -10.17 -1.75 28.86
N THR A 167 -8.83 -1.67 28.98
CA THR A 167 -8.05 -2.71 29.70
C THR A 167 -7.37 -2.23 31.00
N ASN A 168 -7.75 -1.08 31.54
CA ASN A 168 -7.34 -0.64 32.88
C ASN A 168 -8.55 -0.60 33.81
N GLY A 169 -9.15 -1.75 34.06
CA GLY A 169 -10.18 -1.97 35.06
C GLY A 169 -9.94 -3.29 35.76
#